data_ea7ce2edda97a8055b4f1cc23c91b3c5
#
_entry.id   ea7ce2edda97a8055b4f1cc23c91b3c5
#
_cell.length_a   1.000
_cell.length_b   1.000
_cell.length_c   1.000
_cell.angle_alpha   90.00
_cell.angle_beta   90.00
_cell.angle_gamma   90.00
#
_symmetry.space_group_name_H-M   'P 1'
#
loop_
_entity.id
_entity.type
_entity.pdbx_description
1 polymer ?
#
loop_
_entity_poly.entity_id
_entity_poly.type
_entity_poly.pdbx_seq_one_letter_code
_entity_poly.pdbx_strand_id
1 'polypeptide(L)'
;QWMAAESGSWEPWLKQQPGFLGRDLFWDPATEEGTLLIRWSSRKAWKSIPMAEVETVQERFETLAREATGQRQGNPFPLVFEGELFPQ
;
A
#
# COMPACT_ATOMS: atom_id res chain seq x y z
N GLN A 1 -2.44 13.37 1.41
CA GLN A 1 -2.64 12.67 2.68
C GLN A 1 -2.48 11.15 2.53
N TRP A 2 -3.17 10.57 1.56
CA TRP A 2 -3.02 9.14 1.25
C TRP A 2 -1.59 8.82 0.80
N MET A 3 -1.04 9.61 -0.11
CA MET A 3 0.31 9.41 -0.62
C MET A 3 1.36 9.58 0.47
N ALA A 4 1.16 10.54 1.36
CA ALA A 4 2.08 10.77 2.48
C ALA A 4 2.08 9.59 3.46
N ALA A 5 0.89 9.09 3.80
CA ALA A 5 0.76 7.94 4.70
C ALA A 5 1.38 6.68 4.08
N GLU A 6 1.17 6.47 2.80
CA GLU A 6 1.71 5.34 2.06
C GLU A 6 3.23 5.41 1.96
N SER A 7 3.78 6.60 1.65
CA SER A 7 5.22 6.81 1.55
C SER A 7 5.94 6.66 2.90
N GLY A 8 5.25 6.89 4.01
CA GLY A 8 5.82 6.74 5.34
C GLY A 8 5.70 5.33 5.92
N SER A 9 4.94 4.44 5.28
CA SER A 9 4.70 3.09 5.79
C SER A 9 5.08 2.02 4.77
N TRP A 10 4.28 1.87 3.69
CA TRP A 10 4.49 0.81 2.71
C TRP A 10 5.76 0.97 1.90
N GLU A 11 6.11 2.18 1.48
CA GLU A 11 7.25 2.40 0.61
C GLU A 11 8.57 1.90 1.20
N PRO A 12 8.98 2.32 2.42
CA PRO A 12 10.25 1.86 2.97
C PRO A 12 10.26 0.36 3.24
N TRP A 13 9.13 -0.22 3.61
CA TRP A 13 9.02 -1.66 3.84
C TRP A 13 9.13 -2.45 2.54
N LEU A 14 8.41 -2.03 1.49
CA LEU A 14 8.45 -2.71 0.18
C LEU A 14 9.85 -2.72 -0.41
N LYS A 15 10.60 -1.63 -0.27
CA LYS A 15 11.98 -1.55 -0.80
C LYS A 15 12.93 -2.58 -0.20
N GLN A 16 12.59 -3.14 0.95
CA GLN A 16 13.40 -4.16 1.61
C GLN A 16 13.01 -5.58 1.23
N GLN A 17 11.94 -5.76 0.49
CA GLN A 17 11.42 -7.10 0.20
C GLN A 17 12.12 -7.73 -1.01
N PRO A 18 12.51 -9.02 -0.90
CA PRO A 18 13.08 -9.74 -2.06
C PRO A 18 12.06 -9.82 -3.20
N GLY A 19 12.52 -9.55 -4.40
CA GLY A 19 11.67 -9.62 -5.59
C GLY A 19 10.85 -8.38 -5.87
N PHE A 20 10.90 -7.38 -5.01
CA PHE A 20 10.22 -6.10 -5.28
C PHE A 20 10.94 -5.36 -6.41
N LEU A 21 10.22 -5.01 -7.48
CA LEU A 21 10.79 -4.32 -8.65
C LEU A 21 10.45 -2.84 -8.70
N GLY A 22 9.33 -2.44 -8.13
CA GLY A 22 8.92 -1.05 -8.14
C GLY A 22 7.44 -0.89 -7.90
N ARG A 23 7.03 0.36 -7.70
CA ARG A 23 5.63 0.69 -7.49
C ARG A 23 5.30 2.05 -8.08
N ASP A 24 4.03 2.24 -8.44
CA ASP A 24 3.51 3.52 -8.91
C ASP A 24 2.24 3.86 -8.14
N LEU A 25 2.11 5.12 -7.77
CA LEU A 25 0.95 5.64 -7.05
C LEU A 25 0.17 6.57 -7.97
N PHE A 26 -1.14 6.40 -8.00
CA PHE A 26 -2.04 7.24 -8.78
C PHE A 26 -3.16 7.75 -7.88
N TRP A 27 -3.52 9.00 -8.01
CA TRP A 27 -4.62 9.58 -7.26
C TRP A 27 -5.64 10.16 -8.21
N ASP A 28 -6.92 9.76 -8.05
CA ASP A 28 -8.03 10.31 -8.82
C ASP A 28 -8.78 11.32 -7.95
N PRO A 29 -8.62 12.64 -8.21
CA PRO A 29 -9.30 13.65 -7.41
C PRO A 29 -10.81 13.69 -7.61
N ALA A 30 -11.32 13.16 -8.72
CA ALA A 30 -12.75 13.15 -9.00
C ALA A 30 -13.49 12.12 -8.14
N THR A 31 -12.89 10.95 -7.93
CA THR A 31 -13.50 9.88 -7.14
C THR A 31 -12.88 9.78 -5.74
N GLU A 32 -11.81 10.51 -5.49
CA GLU A 32 -11.03 10.45 -4.25
C GLU A 32 -10.51 9.04 -3.97
N GLU A 33 -10.05 8.36 -5.03
CA GLU A 33 -9.50 7.02 -4.94
C GLU A 33 -8.02 7.00 -5.27
N GLY A 34 -7.26 6.25 -4.47
CA GLY A 34 -5.85 5.99 -4.73
C GLY A 34 -5.67 4.61 -5.34
N THR A 35 -4.78 4.52 -6.32
CA THR A 35 -4.41 3.25 -6.95
C THR A 35 -2.92 3.00 -6.74
N LEU A 36 -2.59 1.82 -6.24
CA LEU A 36 -1.22 1.39 -6.04
C LEU A 36 -0.92 0.22 -6.97
N LEU A 37 0.05 0.40 -7.84
CA LEU A 37 0.50 -0.65 -8.76
C LEU A 37 1.88 -1.11 -8.31
N ILE A 38 2.00 -2.39 -7.92
CA ILE A 38 3.25 -2.96 -7.42
C ILE A 38 3.75 -4.00 -8.40
N ARG A 39 5.04 -3.91 -8.74
CA ARG A 39 5.69 -4.88 -9.63
C ARG A 39 6.60 -5.79 -8.81
N TRP A 40 6.46 -7.10 -9.03
CA TRP A 40 7.25 -8.14 -8.38
C TRP A 40 7.96 -9.00 -9.42
N SER A 41 9.13 -9.55 -9.05
CA SER A 41 9.89 -10.44 -9.95
C SER A 41 9.14 -11.74 -10.23
N SER A 42 8.29 -12.19 -9.31
CA SER A 42 7.45 -13.35 -9.48
C SER A 42 6.28 -13.31 -8.50
N ARG A 43 5.24 -14.08 -8.82
CA ARG A 43 4.11 -14.25 -7.90
C ARG A 43 4.57 -14.93 -6.60
N LYS A 44 5.52 -15.86 -6.70
CA LYS A 44 6.07 -16.55 -5.53
C LYS A 44 6.74 -15.57 -4.56
N ALA A 45 7.52 -14.62 -5.08
CA ALA A 45 8.16 -13.60 -4.25
C ALA A 45 7.12 -12.77 -3.50
N TRP A 46 6.06 -12.35 -4.21
CA TRP A 46 4.98 -11.59 -3.60
C TRP A 46 4.23 -12.39 -2.53
N LYS A 47 3.88 -13.63 -2.83
CA LYS A 47 3.06 -14.47 -1.94
C LYS A 47 3.85 -15.07 -0.76
N SER A 48 5.17 -14.97 -0.76
CA SER A 48 6.00 -15.50 0.33
C SER A 48 6.14 -14.56 1.52
N ILE A 49 5.58 -13.35 1.44
CA ILE A 49 5.68 -12.36 2.52
C ILE A 49 4.80 -12.80 3.71
N PRO A 50 5.36 -12.83 4.94
CA PRO A 50 4.58 -13.20 6.11
C PRO A 50 3.44 -12.23 6.39
N MET A 51 2.25 -12.75 6.67
CA MET A 51 1.07 -11.93 6.94
C MET A 51 1.26 -11.02 8.15
N ALA A 52 2.01 -11.47 9.17
CA ALA A 52 2.29 -10.67 10.36
C ALA A 52 3.02 -9.36 10.02
N GLU A 53 3.94 -9.40 9.04
CA GLU A 53 4.63 -8.19 8.60
C GLU A 53 3.70 -7.26 7.85
N VAL A 54 2.84 -7.81 7.00
CA VAL A 54 1.84 -7.04 6.27
C VAL A 54 0.90 -6.31 7.23
N GLU A 55 0.45 -7.00 8.26
CA GLU A 55 -0.43 -6.41 9.27
C GLU A 55 0.25 -5.26 10.02
N THR A 56 1.52 -5.41 10.36
CA THR A 56 2.29 -4.37 11.06
C THR A 56 2.42 -3.10 10.20
N VAL A 57 2.73 -3.27 8.91
CA VAL A 57 2.85 -2.14 7.99
C VAL A 57 1.49 -1.48 7.77
N GLN A 58 0.43 -2.26 7.66
CA GLN A 58 -0.92 -1.74 7.51
C GLN A 58 -1.34 -0.91 8.73
N GLU A 59 -1.01 -1.35 9.94
CA GLU A 59 -1.28 -0.57 11.15
C GLU A 59 -0.56 0.78 11.13
N ARG A 60 0.69 0.79 10.68
CA ARG A 60 1.47 2.02 10.54
C ARG A 60 0.83 2.95 9.52
N PHE A 61 0.40 2.42 8.38
CA PHE A 61 -0.30 3.19 7.36
C PHE A 61 -1.57 3.83 7.92
N GLU A 62 -2.38 3.05 8.63
CA GLU A 62 -3.63 3.54 9.21
C GLU A 62 -3.38 4.63 10.26
N THR A 63 -2.33 4.48 11.07
CA THR A 63 -1.94 5.49 12.05
C THR A 63 -1.58 6.81 11.37
N LEU A 64 -0.74 6.75 10.33
CA LEU A 64 -0.33 7.94 9.59
C LEU A 64 -1.51 8.58 8.86
N ALA A 65 -2.39 7.76 8.29
CA ALA A 65 -3.58 8.25 7.59
C ALA A 65 -4.55 8.93 8.55
N ARG A 66 -4.74 8.39 9.76
CA ARG A 66 -5.58 9.00 10.78
C ARG A 66 -5.02 10.34 11.23
N GLU A 67 -3.71 10.43 11.43
CA GLU A 67 -3.06 11.69 11.81
C GLU A 67 -3.22 12.75 10.72
N ALA A 68 -3.06 12.37 9.45
CA ALA A 68 -3.16 13.30 8.34
C ALA A 68 -4.59 13.79 8.09
N THR A 69 -5.59 12.95 8.33
CA THR A 69 -7.00 13.29 8.07
C THR A 69 -7.75 13.77 9.31
N GLY A 70 -7.14 13.64 10.51
CA GLY A 70 -7.80 13.98 11.76
C GLY A 70 -8.80 12.93 12.23
N GLN A 71 -8.92 11.80 11.56
CA GLN A 71 -9.79 10.71 11.96
C GLN A 71 -9.18 9.97 13.15
N ARG A 72 -9.99 9.60 14.13
CA ARG A 72 -9.50 9.01 15.38
C ARG A 72 -9.45 7.49 15.37
N GLN A 73 -10.27 6.85 14.55
CA GLN A 73 -10.39 5.40 14.51
C GLN A 73 -10.57 4.92 13.08
N GLY A 74 -10.25 3.66 12.86
CA GLY A 74 -10.45 3.00 11.59
C GLY A 74 -9.43 3.36 10.53
N ASN A 75 -9.72 2.98 9.31
CA ASN A 75 -8.89 3.26 8.14
C ASN A 75 -9.58 4.31 7.29
N PRO A 76 -9.00 5.55 7.18
CA PRO A 76 -9.59 6.59 6.34
C PRO A 76 -9.60 6.24 4.85
N PHE A 77 -8.77 5.27 4.44
CA PHE A 77 -8.63 4.86 3.04
C PHE A 77 -8.85 3.34 2.93
N PRO A 78 -10.09 2.85 3.10
CA PRO A 78 -10.35 1.42 3.03
C PRO A 78 -10.09 0.86 1.64
N LEU A 79 -9.64 -0.40 1.61
CA LEU A 79 -9.41 -1.10 0.35
C LEU A 79 -10.75 -1.42 -0.32
N VAL A 80 -10.92 -0.97 -1.58
CA VAL A 80 -12.15 -1.23 -2.35
C VAL A 80 -11.95 -2.26 -3.44
N PHE A 81 -10.70 -2.50 -3.86
CA PHE A 81 -10.37 -3.50 -4.87
C PHE A 81 -8.92 -3.94 -4.75
N GLU A 82 -8.69 -5.23 -4.93
CA GLU A 82 -7.36 -5.81 -4.99
C GLU A 82 -7.35 -6.92 -6.02
N GLY A 83 -6.27 -7.01 -6.80
CA GLY A 83 -6.15 -8.06 -7.81
C GLY A 83 -4.77 -8.12 -8.42
N GLU A 84 -4.57 -9.09 -9.29
CA GLU A 84 -3.33 -9.27 -10.04
C GLU A 84 -3.52 -8.75 -11.46
N LEU A 85 -2.47 -8.10 -11.99
CA LEU A 85 -2.45 -7.62 -13.36
C LEU A 85 -1.33 -8.32 -14.11
N PHE A 86 -1.62 -8.77 -15.32
CA PHE A 86 -0.65 -9.45 -16.15
C PHE A 86 -0.30 -8.58 -17.35
N PRO A 87 1.02 -8.34 -17.61
CA PRO A 87 1.41 -7.56 -18.80
C PRO A 87 1.03 -8.29 -20.08
N GLN A 88 0.63 -7.54 -21.07
CA GLN A 88 0.23 -8.06 -22.37
C GLN A 88 1.36 -7.89 -23.39
#